data_f1d41d29a1e9dcb173d2195e4bd17501
#
_entry.id   f1d41d29a1e9dcb173d2195e4bd17501
#
_cell.length_a   1.000
_cell.length_b   1.000
_cell.length_c   1.000
_cell.angle_alpha   90.00
_cell.angle_beta   90.00
_cell.angle_gamma   90.00
#
_symmetry.space_group_name_H-M   'P 1'
#
loop_
_entity.id
_entity.type
_entity.pdbx_description
1 polymer ?
#
loop_
_entity_poly.entity_id
_entity_poly.type
_entity_poly.pdbx_seq_one_letter_code
_entity_poly.pdbx_strand_id
1 'polypeptide(L)' 'MTVIDAVAKRFEQLCNQHGIRPNELATRAGVTPSTVYSMLGPSRQRVSIATIKKLCDGLDITLGQFFSCALFDELEQENQ' A
#
# COMPACT_ATOMS: atom_id res chain seq x y z
N MET A 1 -11.72 10.21 -2.19
CA MET A 1 -10.51 9.38 -2.03
C MET A 1 -10.24 8.64 -3.34
N THR A 2 -9.03 8.73 -3.84
CA THR A 2 -8.62 8.00 -5.05
C THR A 2 -8.13 6.60 -4.68
N VAL A 3 -7.92 5.75 -5.69
CA VAL A 3 -7.37 4.42 -5.45
C VAL A 3 -5.96 4.52 -4.85
N ILE A 4 -5.18 5.52 -5.23
CA ILE A 4 -3.84 5.74 -4.67
C ILE A 4 -3.93 6.06 -3.18
N ASP A 5 -4.89 6.89 -2.78
CA ASP A 5 -5.14 7.20 -1.37
C ASP A 5 -5.53 5.94 -0.60
N ALA A 6 -6.39 5.11 -1.18
CA ALA A 6 -6.83 3.87 -0.55
C ALA A 6 -5.67 2.89 -0.37
N VAL A 7 -4.80 2.78 -1.37
CA VAL A 7 -3.61 1.93 -1.28
C VAL A 7 -2.70 2.38 -0.14
N ALA A 8 -2.43 3.68 -0.04
CA ALA A 8 -1.59 4.23 1.04
C ALA A 8 -2.21 3.93 2.41
N LYS A 9 -3.51 4.17 2.54
CA LYS A 9 -4.20 3.94 3.81
C LYS A 9 -4.20 2.46 4.18
N ARG A 10 -4.36 1.58 3.20
CA ARG A 10 -4.33 0.14 3.44
C ARG A 10 -2.98 -0.31 3.97
N PHE A 11 -1.88 0.19 3.38
CA PHE A 11 -0.54 -0.13 3.88
C PHE A 11 -0.30 0.43 5.29
N GLU A 12 -0.81 1.62 5.60
CA GLU A 12 -0.73 2.16 6.95
C GLU A 12 -1.43 1.22 7.95
N GLN A 13 -2.63 0.77 7.61
CA GLN A 13 -3.36 -0.18 8.45
C GLN A 13 -2.59 -1.48 8.66
N LEU A 14 -2.03 -2.01 7.58
CA LEU A 14 -1.27 -3.26 7.65
C LEU A 14 -0.01 -3.11 8.48
N CYS A 15 0.71 -2.01 8.33
CA CYS A 15 1.88 -1.73 9.16
C CYS A 15 1.50 -1.67 10.64
N ASN A 16 0.39 -0.99 10.96
CA ASN A 16 -0.10 -0.91 12.33
C ASN A 16 -0.49 -2.29 12.87
N GLN A 17 -1.16 -3.10 12.06
CA GLN A 17 -1.57 -4.45 12.46
C GLN A 17 -0.36 -5.35 12.71
N HIS A 18 0.68 -5.20 11.91
CA HIS A 18 1.90 -5.99 12.05
C HIS A 18 2.89 -5.40 13.06
N GLY A 19 2.60 -4.21 13.58
CA GLY A 19 3.50 -3.55 14.53
C GLY A 19 4.84 -3.16 13.93
N ILE A 20 4.86 -2.80 12.65
CA ILE A 20 6.10 -2.42 11.95
C ILE A 20 6.01 -0.99 11.43
N ARG A 21 7.17 -0.39 11.18
CA ARG A 21 7.28 0.93 10.58
C ARG A 21 7.47 0.82 9.07
N PRO A 22 7.21 1.90 8.32
CA PRO A 22 7.43 1.90 6.87
C PRO A 22 8.84 1.47 6.44
N ASN A 23 9.87 1.84 7.20
CA ASN A 23 11.26 1.39 6.93
C ASN A 23 11.36 -0.13 6.94
N GLU A 24 10.75 -0.76 7.92
CA GLU A 24 10.79 -2.21 8.02
C GLU A 24 10.02 -2.86 6.88
N LEU A 25 8.89 -2.28 6.49
CA LEU A 25 8.13 -2.76 5.34
C LEU A 25 9.01 -2.72 4.08
N ALA A 26 9.70 -1.61 3.85
CA ALA A 26 10.59 -1.48 2.70
C ALA A 26 11.66 -2.56 2.69
N THR A 27 12.29 -2.79 3.85
CA THR A 27 13.34 -3.80 3.99
C THR A 27 12.80 -5.19 3.67
N ARG A 28 11.65 -5.54 4.22
CA ARG A 28 11.02 -6.84 3.98
C ARG A 28 10.64 -7.04 2.51
N ALA A 29 10.24 -5.97 1.85
CA ALA A 29 9.79 -6.03 0.47
C ALA A 29 10.92 -5.94 -0.55
N GLY A 30 12.12 -5.58 -0.11
CA GLY A 30 13.25 -5.38 -1.01
C GLY A 30 13.14 -4.13 -1.87
N VAL A 31 12.43 -3.10 -1.38
CA VAL A 31 12.33 -1.81 -2.03
C VAL A 31 13.02 -0.75 -1.16
N THR A 32 13.32 0.41 -1.77
CA THR A 32 13.98 1.47 -1.01
C THR A 32 12.98 2.14 -0.06
N PRO A 33 13.43 2.60 1.12
CA PRO A 33 12.55 3.33 2.03
C PRO A 33 11.89 4.55 1.38
N SER A 34 12.60 5.26 0.49
CA SER A 34 12.02 6.42 -0.18
C SER A 34 10.80 6.06 -1.03
N THR A 35 10.77 4.86 -1.62
CA THR A 35 9.61 4.37 -2.36
C THR A 35 8.38 4.28 -1.45
N VAL A 36 8.55 3.72 -0.26
CA VAL A 36 7.45 3.57 0.70
C VAL A 36 7.01 4.93 1.23
N TYR A 37 7.94 5.79 1.60
CA TYR A 37 7.61 7.12 2.12
C TYR A 37 6.93 7.99 1.07
N SER A 38 7.34 7.90 -0.19
CA SER A 38 6.68 8.62 -1.29
C SER A 38 5.25 8.14 -1.46
N MET A 39 5.03 6.84 -1.35
CA MET A 39 3.70 6.23 -1.49
C MET A 39 2.78 6.65 -0.35
N LEU A 40 3.29 6.75 0.88
CA LEU A 40 2.49 7.06 2.06
C LEU A 40 2.37 8.56 2.33
N GLY A 41 3.24 9.38 1.72
CA GLY A 41 3.31 10.81 2.00
C GLY A 41 2.18 11.61 1.37
N PRO A 42 2.08 12.92 1.72
CA PRO A 42 1.00 13.78 1.23
C PRO A 42 1.10 14.06 -0.27
N SER A 43 2.30 14.00 -0.83
CA SER A 43 2.51 14.20 -2.27
C SER A 43 2.64 12.87 -3.01
N ARG A 44 1.85 11.90 -2.57
CA ARG A 44 1.93 10.54 -3.12
C ARG A 44 1.66 10.52 -4.61
N GLN A 45 2.42 9.70 -5.29
CA GLN A 45 2.33 9.53 -6.73
C GLN A 45 1.85 8.12 -7.06
N ARG A 46 1.69 7.87 -8.35
CA ARG A 46 1.28 6.54 -8.81
C ARG A 46 2.26 5.48 -8.33
N VAL A 47 1.72 4.37 -7.91
CA VAL A 47 2.51 3.20 -7.52
C VAL A 47 2.13 2.06 -8.46
N SER A 48 3.12 1.31 -8.93
CA SER A 48 2.86 0.20 -9.83
C SER A 48 2.30 -0.99 -9.07
N ILE A 49 1.51 -1.80 -9.76
CA ILE A 49 1.00 -3.05 -9.17
C ILE A 49 2.15 -3.98 -8.78
N ALA A 50 3.26 -3.93 -9.52
CA ALA A 50 4.44 -4.73 -9.20
C ALA A 50 5.02 -4.33 -7.85
N THR A 51 5.07 -3.03 -7.54
CA THR A 51 5.53 -2.54 -6.25
C THR A 51 4.57 -2.98 -5.14
N ILE A 52 3.26 -2.87 -5.38
CA ILE A 52 2.25 -3.35 -4.43
C ILE A 52 2.46 -4.84 -4.13
N LYS A 53 2.72 -5.63 -5.15
CA LYS A 53 2.98 -7.07 -4.99
C LYS A 53 4.20 -7.32 -4.11
N LYS A 54 5.29 -6.59 -4.33
CA LYS A 54 6.50 -6.73 -3.49
C LYS A 54 6.22 -6.41 -2.03
N LEU A 55 5.45 -5.34 -1.79
CA LEU A 55 5.09 -4.94 -0.43
C LEU A 55 4.19 -5.97 0.23
N CYS A 56 3.24 -6.53 -0.52
CA CYS A 56 2.40 -7.61 -0.02
C CYS A 56 3.24 -8.84 0.35
N ASP A 57 4.21 -9.19 -0.49
CA ASP A 57 5.11 -10.31 -0.20
C ASP A 57 5.91 -10.05 1.09
N GLY A 58 6.33 -8.81 1.30
CA GLY A 58 7.01 -8.41 2.53
C GLY A 58 6.15 -8.53 3.77
N LEU A 59 4.84 -8.44 3.61
CA LEU A 59 3.86 -8.61 4.69
C LEU A 59 3.29 -10.02 4.76
N ASP A 60 3.71 -10.89 3.86
CA ASP A 60 3.26 -12.27 3.78
C ASP A 60 1.74 -12.37 3.55
N ILE A 61 1.21 -11.50 2.68
CA ILE A 61 -0.17 -11.53 2.25
C ILE A 61 -0.26 -11.59 0.74
N THR A 62 -1.41 -12.01 0.24
CA THR A 62 -1.67 -12.03 -1.21
C THR A 62 -2.22 -10.69 -1.68
N LEU A 63 -2.17 -10.45 -3.00
CA LEU A 63 -2.83 -9.28 -3.58
C LEU A 63 -4.33 -9.31 -3.31
N GLY A 64 -4.95 -10.49 -3.38
CA GLY A 64 -6.37 -10.63 -3.07
C GLY A 64 -6.69 -10.20 -1.66
N GLN A 65 -5.88 -10.63 -0.69
CA GLN A 65 -6.04 -10.22 0.70
C GLN A 65 -5.84 -8.72 0.88
N PHE A 66 -4.88 -8.15 0.17
CA PHE A 66 -4.61 -6.72 0.25
C PHE A 66 -5.83 -5.92 -0.21
N PHE A 67 -6.40 -6.26 -1.36
CA PHE A 67 -7.52 -5.51 -1.94
C PHE A 67 -8.89 -5.89 -1.39
N SER A 68 -8.99 -6.95 -0.60
CA SER A 68 -10.24 -7.37 0.04
C SER A 68 -10.49 -6.50 1.28
N CYS A 69 -10.91 -5.27 1.05
CA CYS A 69 -11.02 -4.26 2.09
C CYS A 69 -12.06 -3.23 1.66
N ALA A 70 -12.87 -2.77 2.62
CA ALA A 70 -13.92 -1.79 2.36
C ALA A 70 -13.38 -0.49 1.73
N LEU A 71 -12.13 -0.14 2.02
CA LEU A 71 -11.50 1.04 1.43
C LEU A 71 -11.57 1.03 -0.10
N PHE A 72 -11.42 -0.14 -0.71
CA PHE A 72 -11.45 -0.26 -2.17
C PHE A 72 -12.87 -0.41 -2.70
N ASP A 73 -13.74 -1.06 -1.94
CA ASP A 73 -15.12 -1.30 -2.36
C ASP A 73 -15.95 -0.02 -2.41
N GLU A 74 -15.58 0.97 -1.61
CA GLU A 74 -16.31 2.21 -1.47
C GLU A 74 -15.78 3.35 -2.35
N LEU A 75 -14.80 3.06 -3.19
CA LEU A 75 -14.23 4.07 -4.09
C LEU A 75 -15.23 4.43 -5.18
N GLU A 76 -15.27 5.73 -5.50
CA GLU A 76 -16.07 6.22 -6.62
C GLU A 76 -15.45 5.77 -7.94
N GLN A 77 -16.27 5.68 -8.97
CA GLN A 77 -15.78 5.41 -10.31
C GLN A 77 -14.89 6.55 -10.78
N GLU A 78 -13.70 6.22 -11.25
CA GLU A 78 -12.77 7.21 -11.81
C GLU A 78 -12.94 7.34 -13.32
N ASN A 79 -13.65 6.40 -13.92
CA ASN A 79 -13.92 6.37 -15.35
C ASN A 79 -15.32 6.93 -15.60
N GLN A 80 -15.40 8.01 -16.35
CA GLN A 80 -16.66 8.70 -16.62
C GLN A 80 -16.98 8.70 -18.10
#